data_8a1efbf5b40544b4a53064bdec5f7e64
#
_entry.id   8a1efbf5b40544b4a53064bdec5f7e64
#
_cell.length_a   1.000
_cell.length_b   1.000
_cell.length_c   1.000
_cell.angle_alpha   90.00
_cell.angle_beta   90.00
_cell.angle_gamma   90.00
#
_symmetry.space_group_name_H-M   'P 1'
#
loop_
_entity.id
_entity.type
_entity.pdbx_description
1 polymer ?
#
loop_
_entity_poly.entity_id
_entity_poly.type
_entity_poly.pdbx_seq_one_letter_code
_entity_poly.pdbx_strand_id
1 'polypeptide(L)'
;MRLHDNNDFTTLTWVKPELDETLRQARNALQIYVEEGEDPTQLKDCASFLHQVQGTLRMVELYGAAMVAEEMEQLSKALIDGKVDNRDNAYGVLMQGIVQLPDYLERLQTGHRDIPIVLLPLLNQLRASRGEQGLSESVLFSPDLSRPLPDSAKGPTYPLAADELSRRADTLRNLFQGALLRWLKDDNSSSNIKDMTDVCDQLVPITFSEPARRLFWVASGTLDALSKGAFQASNALKQSLGKVEREIKRLAEGGDDAFRNDPPIELTRQLLYFVAHEATDAGRIGEIREVFGLNDNVPNAAELAHAQGSLTGHNRALLATVAVAIKEDLMRVKDALDLHLRTPNAASSDLNSHAPRHAGMCDQPVVVWLRGLRWLRVAVRVYVKCRSEERR
;
A
#
# COMPACT_ATOMS: atom_id res chain seq x y z
N MET A 1 12.14 -13.38 -26.68
CA MET A 1 11.27 -14.37 -26.06
C MET A 1 10.50 -13.60 -24.98
N ARG A 2 9.23 -13.29 -25.27
CA ARG A 2 8.42 -12.39 -24.42
C ARG A 2 7.93 -13.19 -23.21
N LEU A 3 8.59 -13.05 -22.06
CA LEU A 3 8.23 -13.70 -20.80
C LEU A 3 7.35 -12.83 -19.88
N HIS A 4 6.86 -11.68 -20.38
CA HIS A 4 6.15 -10.69 -19.52
C HIS A 4 4.72 -10.35 -19.98
N ASP A 5 4.17 -11.04 -20.99
CA ASP A 5 2.84 -10.69 -21.55
C ASP A 5 1.67 -11.56 -21.05
N ASN A 6 1.91 -12.47 -20.11
CA ASN A 6 0.85 -13.09 -19.31
C ASN A 6 1.30 -13.05 -17.86
N ASN A 7 0.59 -12.31 -17.01
CA ASN A 7 0.65 -12.50 -15.56
C ASN A 7 0.28 -13.96 -15.27
N ASP A 8 1.27 -14.84 -15.36
CA ASP A 8 1.10 -16.25 -15.07
C ASP A 8 1.05 -16.40 -13.53
N PHE A 9 -0.15 -16.23 -12.99
CA PHE A 9 -0.42 -16.46 -11.56
C PHE A 9 -0.36 -17.94 -11.17
N THR A 10 0.26 -18.81 -12.00
CA THR A 10 0.44 -20.23 -11.69
C THR A 10 1.18 -20.41 -10.36
N THR A 11 2.21 -19.60 -10.13
CA THR A 11 2.96 -19.63 -8.86
C THR A 11 2.06 -19.22 -7.68
N LEU A 12 1.22 -18.19 -7.84
CA LEU A 12 0.24 -17.79 -6.84
C LEU A 12 -0.75 -18.92 -6.54
N THR A 13 -1.21 -19.63 -7.56
CA THR A 13 -2.15 -20.75 -7.41
C THR A 13 -1.59 -21.85 -6.51
N TRP A 14 -0.28 -22.09 -6.56
CA TRP A 14 0.37 -23.10 -5.74
C TRP A 14 0.58 -22.66 -4.28
N VAL A 15 0.89 -21.39 -4.05
CA VAL A 15 1.16 -20.88 -2.69
C VAL A 15 -0.09 -20.34 -1.99
N LYS A 16 -1.18 -20.06 -2.72
CA LYS A 16 -2.39 -19.47 -2.16
C LYS A 16 -3.02 -20.28 -1.03
N PRO A 17 -3.16 -21.62 -1.11
CA PRO A 17 -3.72 -22.39 0.00
C PRO A 17 -2.95 -22.22 1.31
N GLU A 18 -1.60 -22.16 1.25
CA GLU A 18 -0.74 -21.93 2.40
C GLU A 18 -0.85 -20.48 2.92
N LEU A 19 -0.95 -19.51 1.99
CA LEU A 19 -1.19 -18.11 2.36
C LEU A 19 -2.53 -17.94 3.07
N ASP A 20 -3.59 -18.56 2.56
CA ASP A 20 -4.92 -18.51 3.16
C ASP A 20 -4.94 -19.13 4.56
N GLU A 21 -4.25 -20.28 4.74
CA GLU A 21 -4.10 -20.93 6.05
C GLU A 21 -3.30 -20.06 7.03
N THR A 22 -2.19 -19.48 6.59
CA THR A 22 -1.35 -18.60 7.42
C THR A 22 -2.11 -17.34 7.82
N LEU A 23 -2.88 -16.74 6.91
CA LEU A 23 -3.75 -15.58 7.21
C LEU A 23 -4.89 -15.97 8.16
N ARG A 24 -5.45 -17.18 8.03
CA ARG A 24 -6.42 -17.72 8.98
C ARG A 24 -5.84 -17.87 10.38
N GLN A 25 -4.59 -18.33 10.49
CA GLN A 25 -3.88 -18.43 11.78
C GLN A 25 -3.62 -17.05 12.38
N ALA A 26 -3.19 -16.08 11.57
CA ALA A 26 -3.02 -14.70 12.01
C ALA A 26 -4.34 -14.10 12.54
N ARG A 27 -5.46 -14.35 11.83
CA ARG A 27 -6.81 -13.95 12.25
C ARG A 27 -7.19 -14.55 13.60
N ASN A 28 -7.00 -15.85 13.74
CA ASN A 28 -7.33 -16.56 14.98
C ASN A 28 -6.51 -16.05 16.16
N ALA A 29 -5.20 -15.85 15.98
CA ALA A 29 -4.32 -15.30 17.00
C ALA A 29 -4.76 -13.88 17.45
N LEU A 30 -5.11 -13.01 16.48
CA LEU A 30 -5.64 -11.68 16.78
C LEU A 30 -6.99 -11.75 17.51
N GLN A 31 -7.87 -12.67 17.12
CA GLN A 31 -9.17 -12.86 17.76
C GLN A 31 -9.01 -13.33 19.22
N ILE A 32 -8.19 -14.34 19.48
CA ILE A 32 -7.90 -14.83 20.84
C ILE A 32 -7.33 -13.69 21.69
N TYR A 33 -6.38 -12.92 21.14
CA TYR A 33 -5.80 -11.77 21.84
C TYR A 33 -6.85 -10.75 22.29
N VAL A 34 -7.81 -10.42 21.41
CA VAL A 34 -8.87 -9.43 21.74
C VAL A 34 -9.92 -10.00 22.70
N GLU A 35 -10.25 -11.30 22.59
CA GLU A 35 -11.32 -11.94 23.36
C GLU A 35 -10.87 -12.43 24.75
N GLU A 36 -9.66 -12.98 24.89
CA GLU A 36 -9.23 -13.71 26.10
C GLU A 36 -8.37 -12.88 27.06
N GLY A 37 -8.15 -11.59 26.79
CA GLY A 37 -7.53 -10.70 27.77
C GLY A 37 -6.13 -10.22 27.45
N GLU A 38 -5.82 -10.02 26.16
CA GLU A 38 -4.62 -9.33 25.68
C GLU A 38 -3.29 -10.06 26.04
N ASP A 39 -3.24 -11.39 25.90
CA ASP A 39 -1.98 -12.13 26.01
C ASP A 39 -1.00 -11.71 24.89
N PRO A 40 0.14 -11.07 25.22
CA PRO A 40 1.10 -10.59 24.20
C PRO A 40 1.65 -11.71 23.32
N THR A 41 1.58 -12.97 23.72
CA THR A 41 2.04 -14.12 22.94
C THR A 41 1.22 -14.26 21.66
N GLN A 42 -0.09 -14.14 21.75
CA GLN A 42 -0.99 -14.27 20.60
C GLN A 42 -0.74 -13.18 19.56
N LEU A 43 -0.45 -11.95 19.98
CA LEU A 43 -0.14 -10.87 19.06
C LEU A 43 1.24 -11.02 18.40
N LYS A 44 2.21 -11.65 19.10
CA LYS A 44 3.51 -12.02 18.52
C LYS A 44 3.34 -13.11 17.46
N ASP A 45 2.49 -14.11 17.73
CA ASP A 45 2.17 -15.15 16.76
C ASP A 45 1.50 -14.56 15.52
N CYS A 46 0.54 -13.65 15.71
CA CYS A 46 -0.07 -12.91 14.60
C CYS A 46 0.99 -12.18 13.75
N ALA A 47 1.92 -11.44 14.38
CA ALA A 47 3.00 -10.74 13.68
C ALA A 47 3.92 -11.72 12.92
N SER A 48 4.20 -12.89 13.50
CA SER A 48 5.03 -13.93 12.86
C SER A 48 4.34 -14.51 11.62
N PHE A 49 3.05 -14.81 11.68
CA PHE A 49 2.28 -15.27 10.53
C PHE A 49 2.23 -14.21 9.42
N LEU A 50 2.01 -12.95 9.76
CA LEU A 50 2.02 -11.84 8.80
C LEU A 50 3.39 -11.65 8.13
N HIS A 51 4.49 -11.86 8.87
CA HIS A 51 5.84 -11.89 8.31
C HIS A 51 6.03 -12.99 7.28
N GLN A 52 5.53 -14.21 7.55
CA GLN A 52 5.58 -15.33 6.59
C GLN A 52 4.79 -15.01 5.33
N VAL A 53 3.59 -14.44 5.48
CA VAL A 53 2.75 -13.98 4.35
C VAL A 53 3.50 -12.95 3.50
N GLN A 54 4.11 -11.94 4.13
CA GLN A 54 4.91 -10.92 3.45
C GLN A 54 6.06 -11.54 2.64
N GLY A 55 6.83 -12.45 3.25
CA GLY A 55 7.94 -13.12 2.59
C GLY A 55 7.49 -13.94 1.37
N THR A 56 6.40 -14.71 1.51
CA THR A 56 5.84 -15.51 0.42
C THR A 56 5.32 -14.64 -0.72
N LEU A 57 4.61 -13.53 -0.41
CA LEU A 57 4.12 -12.59 -1.43
C LEU A 57 5.25 -11.89 -2.20
N ARG A 58 6.37 -11.59 -1.53
CA ARG A 58 7.56 -11.05 -2.19
C ARG A 58 8.20 -12.06 -3.14
N MET A 59 8.24 -13.35 -2.76
CA MET A 59 8.80 -14.40 -3.63
C MET A 59 7.98 -14.63 -4.90
N VAL A 60 6.67 -14.40 -4.85
CA VAL A 60 5.79 -14.48 -6.03
C VAL A 60 5.58 -13.12 -6.71
N GLU A 61 6.40 -12.12 -6.37
CA GLU A 61 6.46 -10.79 -6.98
C GLU A 61 5.17 -9.95 -6.84
N LEU A 62 4.29 -10.27 -5.91
CA LEU A 62 3.10 -9.51 -5.58
C LEU A 62 3.42 -8.40 -4.57
N TYR A 63 4.19 -7.41 -5.01
CA TYR A 63 4.76 -6.38 -4.13
C TYR A 63 3.71 -5.52 -3.41
N GLY A 64 2.61 -5.16 -4.08
CA GLY A 64 1.52 -4.41 -3.47
C GLY A 64 0.84 -5.16 -2.32
N ALA A 65 0.55 -6.45 -2.51
CA ALA A 65 0.02 -7.33 -1.48
C ALA A 65 1.02 -7.57 -0.34
N ALA A 66 2.32 -7.73 -0.69
CA ALA A 66 3.39 -7.87 0.30
C ALA A 66 3.53 -6.63 1.19
N MET A 67 3.35 -5.41 0.64
CA MET A 67 3.34 -4.17 1.42
C MET A 67 2.18 -4.13 2.43
N VAL A 68 1.00 -4.63 2.07
CA VAL A 68 -0.13 -4.74 3.02
C VAL A 68 0.25 -5.67 4.17
N ALA A 69 0.82 -6.84 3.87
CA ALA A 69 1.25 -7.79 4.90
C ALA A 69 2.35 -7.19 5.81
N GLU A 70 3.29 -6.43 5.25
CA GLU A 70 4.33 -5.71 6.00
C GLU A 70 3.74 -4.64 6.93
N GLU A 71 2.82 -3.82 6.45
CA GLU A 71 2.17 -2.79 7.28
C GLU A 71 1.30 -3.41 8.38
N MET A 72 0.66 -4.56 8.13
CA MET A 72 -0.05 -5.33 9.15
C MET A 72 0.91 -5.88 10.22
N GLU A 73 2.06 -6.44 9.82
CA GLU A 73 3.11 -6.89 10.74
C GLU A 73 3.63 -5.73 11.60
N GLN A 74 3.92 -4.57 10.98
CA GLN A 74 4.39 -3.37 11.68
C GLN A 74 3.34 -2.86 12.67
N LEU A 75 2.05 -2.89 12.32
CA LEU A 75 0.98 -2.51 13.23
C LEU A 75 0.88 -3.48 14.42
N SER A 76 1.02 -4.79 14.18
CA SER A 76 1.06 -5.80 15.25
C SER A 76 2.21 -5.55 16.21
N LYS A 77 3.41 -5.24 15.71
CA LYS A 77 4.59 -4.89 16.51
C LYS A 77 4.37 -3.59 17.31
N ALA A 78 3.79 -2.55 16.69
CA ALA A 78 3.49 -1.31 17.37
C ALA A 78 2.45 -1.48 18.52
N LEU A 79 1.49 -2.39 18.33
CA LEU A 79 0.54 -2.77 19.37
C LEU A 79 1.22 -3.50 20.54
N ILE A 80 2.17 -4.41 20.26
CA ILE A 80 2.98 -5.10 21.29
C ILE A 80 3.81 -4.09 22.08
N ASP A 81 4.43 -3.13 21.37
CA ASP A 81 5.27 -2.09 21.98
C ASP A 81 4.46 -1.01 22.72
N GLY A 82 3.14 -1.02 22.65
CA GLY A 82 2.29 0.00 23.27
C GLY A 82 2.36 1.37 22.61
N LYS A 83 2.79 1.46 21.35
CA LYS A 83 2.98 2.71 20.57
C LYS A 83 1.73 3.18 19.83
N VAL A 84 0.59 2.53 20.06
CA VAL A 84 -0.67 2.84 19.38
C VAL A 84 -1.65 3.50 20.33
N ASP A 85 -2.11 4.71 20.02
CA ASP A 85 -3.00 5.49 20.87
C ASP A 85 -4.41 4.89 20.93
N ASN A 86 -4.97 4.47 19.79
CA ASN A 86 -6.31 3.89 19.70
C ASN A 86 -6.25 2.41 19.33
N ARG A 87 -6.08 1.56 20.33
CA ARG A 87 -5.95 0.11 20.16
C ARG A 87 -7.17 -0.53 19.51
N ASP A 88 -8.38 -0.16 19.91
CA ASP A 88 -9.61 -0.74 19.36
C ASP A 88 -9.75 -0.47 17.87
N ASN A 89 -9.41 0.74 17.43
CA ASN A 89 -9.39 1.06 16.00
C ASN A 89 -8.30 0.27 15.27
N ALA A 90 -7.12 0.14 15.85
CA ALA A 90 -6.00 -0.58 15.26
C ALA A 90 -6.31 -2.08 15.08
N TYR A 91 -6.96 -2.72 16.07
CA TYR A 91 -7.43 -4.11 15.92
C TYR A 91 -8.43 -4.25 14.77
N GLY A 92 -9.35 -3.27 14.64
CA GLY A 92 -10.31 -3.24 13.54
C GLY A 92 -9.64 -3.15 12.17
N VAL A 93 -8.68 -2.26 12.02
CA VAL A 93 -7.95 -2.07 10.76
C VAL A 93 -7.06 -3.28 10.45
N LEU A 94 -6.39 -3.86 11.46
CA LEU A 94 -5.59 -5.07 11.30
C LEU A 94 -6.45 -6.25 10.84
N MET A 95 -7.60 -6.47 11.49
CA MET A 95 -8.55 -7.50 11.10
C MET A 95 -9.08 -7.28 9.67
N GLN A 96 -9.39 -6.04 9.31
CA GLN A 96 -9.80 -5.69 7.95
C GLN A 96 -8.74 -6.07 6.93
N GLY A 97 -7.46 -5.80 7.19
CA GLY A 97 -6.35 -6.17 6.31
C GLY A 97 -6.24 -7.68 6.13
N ILE A 98 -6.30 -8.44 7.24
CA ILE A 98 -6.23 -9.90 7.22
C ILE A 98 -7.36 -10.53 6.40
N VAL A 99 -8.55 -9.90 6.39
CA VAL A 99 -9.72 -10.38 5.63
C VAL A 99 -9.68 -9.94 4.17
N GLN A 100 -9.26 -8.70 3.88
CA GLN A 100 -9.26 -8.18 2.50
C GLN A 100 -8.13 -8.72 1.63
N LEU A 101 -7.01 -9.10 2.24
CA LEU A 101 -5.86 -9.60 1.49
C LEU A 101 -6.16 -10.92 0.75
N PRO A 102 -6.78 -11.96 1.35
CA PRO A 102 -7.25 -13.14 0.61
C PRO A 102 -8.17 -12.83 -0.55
N ASP A 103 -9.14 -11.92 -0.39
CA ASP A 103 -10.08 -11.52 -1.44
C ASP A 103 -9.34 -10.90 -2.64
N TYR A 104 -8.30 -10.08 -2.36
CA TYR A 104 -7.44 -9.53 -3.39
C TYR A 104 -6.69 -10.62 -4.15
N LEU A 105 -6.07 -11.58 -3.44
CA LEU A 105 -5.32 -12.69 -4.03
C LEU A 105 -6.24 -13.62 -4.86
N GLU A 106 -7.47 -13.86 -4.42
CA GLU A 106 -8.46 -14.66 -5.15
C GLU A 106 -8.83 -14.01 -6.48
N ARG A 107 -8.96 -12.69 -6.52
CA ARG A 107 -9.18 -11.96 -7.78
C ARG A 107 -8.03 -12.16 -8.75
N LEU A 108 -6.79 -12.11 -8.29
CA LEU A 108 -5.62 -12.35 -9.15
C LEU A 108 -5.65 -13.79 -9.70
N GLN A 109 -5.99 -14.76 -8.86
CA GLN A 109 -6.09 -16.17 -9.25
C GLN A 109 -7.20 -16.40 -10.30
N THR A 110 -8.29 -15.64 -10.25
CA THR A 110 -9.38 -15.70 -11.24
C THR A 110 -9.07 -14.96 -12.54
N GLY A 111 -7.83 -14.51 -12.73
CA GLY A 111 -7.34 -13.88 -13.96
C GLY A 111 -7.58 -12.38 -14.06
N HIS A 112 -7.94 -11.73 -12.96
CA HIS A 112 -8.01 -10.28 -12.95
C HIS A 112 -6.59 -9.69 -12.87
N ARG A 113 -6.43 -8.53 -13.49
CA ARG A 113 -5.16 -7.79 -13.49
C ARG A 113 -4.77 -7.38 -12.06
N ASP A 114 -3.47 -7.43 -11.78
CA ASP A 114 -2.89 -6.86 -10.55
C ASP A 114 -2.98 -5.32 -10.60
N ILE A 115 -3.79 -4.75 -9.71
CA ILE A 115 -4.00 -3.30 -9.58
C ILE A 115 -3.72 -2.90 -8.13
N PRO A 116 -2.43 -2.77 -7.73
CA PRO A 116 -2.06 -2.55 -6.32
C PRO A 116 -2.63 -1.25 -5.73
N ILE A 117 -2.94 -0.26 -6.54
CA ILE A 117 -3.49 1.03 -6.09
C ILE A 117 -4.81 0.90 -5.32
N VAL A 118 -5.58 -0.19 -5.54
CA VAL A 118 -6.82 -0.44 -4.79
C VAL A 118 -6.56 -0.79 -3.33
N LEU A 119 -5.33 -1.18 -2.99
CA LEU A 119 -4.88 -1.47 -1.62
C LEU A 119 -4.43 -0.21 -0.86
N LEU A 120 -4.26 0.93 -1.56
CA LEU A 120 -3.74 2.16 -0.97
C LEU A 120 -4.59 2.68 0.22
N PRO A 121 -5.93 2.69 0.17
CA PRO A 121 -6.73 3.10 1.31
C PRO A 121 -6.48 2.25 2.55
N LEU A 122 -6.35 0.93 2.40
CA LEU A 122 -6.03 0.01 3.49
C LEU A 122 -4.62 0.25 4.05
N LEU A 123 -3.62 0.39 3.16
CA LEU A 123 -2.24 0.73 3.55
C LEU A 123 -2.20 2.02 4.37
N ASN A 124 -2.91 3.05 3.93
CA ASN A 124 -2.94 4.33 4.62
C ASN A 124 -3.69 4.27 5.97
N GLN A 125 -4.72 3.43 6.10
CA GLN A 125 -5.37 3.18 7.39
C GLN A 125 -4.45 2.46 8.38
N LEU A 126 -3.71 1.43 7.93
CA LEU A 126 -2.71 0.71 8.74
C LEU A 126 -1.62 1.65 9.26
N ARG A 127 -1.09 2.52 8.38
CA ARG A 127 -0.08 3.52 8.74
C ARG A 127 -0.61 4.59 9.68
N ALA A 128 -1.80 5.12 9.40
CA ALA A 128 -2.46 6.11 10.25
C ALA A 128 -2.72 5.58 11.67
N SER A 129 -3.01 4.27 11.81
CA SER A 129 -3.16 3.62 13.12
C SER A 129 -1.85 3.62 13.95
N ARG A 130 -0.69 3.80 13.30
CA ARG A 130 0.63 3.96 13.94
C ARG A 130 1.11 5.41 14.02
N GLY A 131 0.29 6.37 13.57
CA GLY A 131 0.69 7.78 13.51
C GLY A 131 1.66 8.12 12.38
N GLU A 132 1.81 7.24 11.38
CA GLU A 132 2.71 7.46 10.25
C GLU A 132 2.01 8.15 9.08
N GLN A 133 2.81 8.86 8.26
CA GLN A 133 2.31 9.51 7.06
C GLN A 133 1.81 8.49 6.04
N GLY A 134 0.70 8.82 5.36
CA GLY A 134 0.16 8.01 4.28
C GLY A 134 1.11 7.91 3.09
N LEU A 135 1.01 6.81 2.36
CA LEU A 135 1.72 6.57 1.10
C LEU A 135 0.99 7.28 -0.04
N SER A 136 1.76 7.72 -1.04
CA SER A 136 1.21 8.20 -2.31
C SER A 136 1.02 7.03 -3.28
N GLU A 137 0.17 7.23 -4.29
CA GLU A 137 -0.09 6.23 -5.33
C GLU A 137 1.19 5.79 -6.07
N SER A 138 2.15 6.70 -6.22
CA SER A 138 3.43 6.42 -6.88
C SER A 138 4.26 5.31 -6.21
N VAL A 139 4.05 5.03 -4.93
CA VAL A 139 4.74 3.95 -4.21
C VAL A 139 4.29 2.57 -4.70
N LEU A 140 3.02 2.45 -5.10
CA LEU A 140 2.45 1.21 -5.63
C LEU A 140 2.64 1.06 -7.14
N PHE A 141 3.19 2.07 -7.79
CA PHE A 141 3.50 2.05 -9.20
C PHE A 141 4.84 1.36 -9.43
N SER A 142 4.85 0.23 -10.12
CA SER A 142 6.03 -0.63 -10.30
C SER A 142 6.29 -0.90 -11.79
N PRO A 143 6.81 0.10 -12.54
CA PRO A 143 7.19 -0.11 -13.93
C PRO A 143 8.43 -1.01 -14.02
N ASP A 144 8.56 -1.75 -15.11
CA ASP A 144 9.74 -2.57 -15.39
C ASP A 144 10.94 -1.69 -15.76
N LEU A 145 11.80 -1.44 -14.78
CA LEU A 145 13.03 -0.67 -14.95
C LEU A 145 14.18 -1.49 -15.56
N SER A 146 14.02 -2.78 -15.80
CA SER A 146 15.06 -3.61 -16.44
C SER A 146 15.10 -3.45 -17.96
N ARG A 147 14.09 -2.83 -18.55
CA ARG A 147 14.03 -2.60 -20.00
C ARG A 147 15.18 -1.71 -20.48
N PRO A 148 15.81 -2.08 -21.63
CA PRO A 148 16.93 -1.33 -22.18
C PRO A 148 16.50 0.08 -22.59
N LEU A 149 17.39 1.04 -22.38
CA LEU A 149 17.17 2.41 -22.83
C LEU A 149 17.27 2.50 -24.37
N PRO A 150 16.48 3.38 -25.01
CA PRO A 150 16.51 3.59 -26.46
C PRO A 150 17.80 4.32 -26.90
N ASP A 151 18.03 4.36 -28.21
CA ASP A 151 19.19 5.04 -28.78
C ASP A 151 19.21 6.55 -28.49
N SER A 152 18.04 7.16 -28.26
CA SER A 152 17.92 8.56 -27.81
C SER A 152 18.51 8.81 -26.42
N ALA A 153 18.58 7.77 -25.59
CA ALA A 153 19.16 7.80 -24.24
C ALA A 153 20.51 7.08 -24.16
N LYS A 154 21.24 6.97 -25.28
CA LYS A 154 22.53 6.29 -25.33
C LYS A 154 23.60 7.05 -24.58
N GLY A 155 24.32 6.34 -23.72
CA GLY A 155 25.43 6.88 -22.97
C GLY A 155 26.77 6.75 -23.72
N PRO A 156 27.85 7.20 -23.08
CA PRO A 156 29.19 7.08 -23.67
C PRO A 156 29.60 5.61 -23.75
N THR A 157 30.41 5.28 -24.75
CA THR A 157 30.96 3.92 -24.94
C THR A 157 31.94 3.57 -23.81
N TYR A 158 32.63 4.56 -23.28
CA TYR A 158 33.57 4.45 -22.17
C TYR A 158 33.28 5.52 -21.13
N PRO A 159 33.51 5.26 -19.83
CA PRO A 159 33.33 6.26 -18.81
C PRO A 159 34.30 7.44 -19.04
N LEU A 160 33.84 8.64 -18.75
CA LEU A 160 34.71 9.82 -18.74
C LEU A 160 35.72 9.72 -17.60
N ALA A 161 36.84 10.43 -17.74
CA ALA A 161 37.77 10.59 -16.64
C ALA A 161 37.06 11.25 -15.43
N ALA A 162 37.30 10.74 -14.21
CA ALA A 162 36.58 11.15 -13.01
C ALA A 162 36.56 12.67 -12.81
N ASP A 163 37.71 13.33 -13.00
CA ASP A 163 37.86 14.79 -12.86
C ASP A 163 37.04 15.56 -13.93
N GLU A 164 36.94 15.02 -15.12
CA GLU A 164 36.15 15.62 -16.20
C GLU A 164 34.67 15.47 -15.96
N LEU A 165 34.23 14.27 -15.57
CA LEU A 165 32.83 13.99 -15.23
C LEU A 165 32.40 14.90 -14.07
N SER A 166 33.21 14.95 -12.99
CA SER A 166 32.95 15.79 -11.81
C SER A 166 32.78 17.26 -12.18
N ARG A 167 33.69 17.83 -12.94
CA ARG A 167 33.63 19.24 -13.37
C ARG A 167 32.39 19.53 -14.25
N ARG A 168 32.10 18.65 -15.20
CA ARG A 168 30.91 18.82 -16.07
C ARG A 168 29.62 18.68 -15.27
N ALA A 169 29.52 17.66 -14.43
CA ALA A 169 28.35 17.43 -13.59
C ALA A 169 28.13 18.60 -12.60
N ASP A 170 29.19 19.14 -11.98
CA ASP A 170 29.06 20.28 -11.07
C ASP A 170 28.60 21.56 -11.80
N THR A 171 29.13 21.81 -13.01
CA THR A 171 28.65 22.93 -13.85
C THR A 171 27.17 22.80 -14.18
N LEU A 172 26.75 21.62 -14.63
CA LEU A 172 25.36 21.31 -14.96
C LEU A 172 24.46 21.39 -13.72
N ARG A 173 24.93 20.90 -12.57
CA ARG A 173 24.25 21.03 -11.30
C ARG A 173 23.93 22.49 -10.94
N ASN A 174 24.93 23.38 -11.05
CA ASN A 174 24.75 24.78 -10.72
C ASN A 174 23.70 25.44 -11.64
N LEU A 175 23.68 25.07 -12.93
CA LEU A 175 22.66 25.54 -13.88
C LEU A 175 21.28 25.00 -13.50
N PHE A 176 21.16 23.70 -13.21
CA PHE A 176 19.90 23.08 -12.79
C PHE A 176 19.37 23.70 -11.50
N GLN A 177 20.20 23.84 -10.48
CA GLN A 177 19.84 24.45 -9.20
C GLN A 177 19.36 25.89 -9.38
N GLY A 178 20.05 26.69 -10.19
CA GLY A 178 19.64 28.05 -10.49
C GLY A 178 18.27 28.11 -11.18
N ALA A 179 18.05 27.25 -12.19
CA ALA A 179 16.77 27.17 -12.89
C ALA A 179 15.65 26.66 -11.96
N LEU A 180 15.91 25.64 -11.15
CA LEU A 180 14.95 25.09 -10.18
C LEU A 180 14.54 26.16 -9.16
N LEU A 181 15.47 26.91 -8.59
CA LEU A 181 15.15 27.97 -7.63
C LEU A 181 14.32 29.10 -8.24
N ARG A 182 14.59 29.47 -9.50
CA ARG A 182 13.76 30.45 -10.22
C ARG A 182 12.35 29.90 -10.49
N TRP A 183 12.26 28.64 -10.93
CA TRP A 183 10.98 28.01 -11.20
C TRP A 183 10.14 27.79 -9.92
N LEU A 184 10.74 27.48 -8.78
CA LEU A 184 10.01 27.37 -7.50
C LEU A 184 9.39 28.71 -7.04
N LYS A 185 9.91 29.85 -7.51
CA LYS A 185 9.36 31.19 -7.24
C LYS A 185 8.26 31.56 -8.22
N ASP A 186 8.37 31.12 -9.47
CA ASP A 186 7.41 31.35 -10.56
C ASP A 186 7.29 30.05 -11.38
N ASP A 187 6.32 29.22 -11.00
CA ASP A 187 6.12 27.88 -11.58
C ASP A 187 5.47 27.92 -12.98
N ASN A 188 5.05 29.08 -13.46
CA ASN A 188 4.58 29.27 -14.84
C ASN A 188 5.71 29.59 -15.84
N SER A 189 6.94 29.72 -15.39
CA SER A 189 8.08 30.07 -16.24
C SER A 189 8.55 28.89 -17.09
N SER A 190 8.08 28.79 -18.32
CA SER A 190 8.52 27.76 -19.29
C SER A 190 10.01 27.81 -19.63
N SER A 191 10.66 28.99 -19.54
CA SER A 191 12.10 29.14 -19.76
C SER A 191 12.93 28.40 -18.72
N ASN A 192 12.56 28.48 -17.44
CA ASN A 192 13.27 27.79 -16.37
C ASN A 192 13.11 26.27 -16.47
N ILE A 193 11.94 25.79 -16.89
CA ILE A 193 11.70 24.36 -17.14
C ILE A 193 12.58 23.88 -18.29
N LYS A 194 12.67 24.67 -19.36
CA LYS A 194 13.55 24.36 -20.49
C LYS A 194 15.02 24.30 -20.09
N ASP A 195 15.50 25.25 -19.30
CA ASP A 195 16.89 25.24 -18.79
C ASP A 195 17.16 23.93 -18.02
N MET A 196 16.23 23.46 -17.18
CA MET A 196 16.35 22.18 -16.46
C MET A 196 16.32 20.98 -17.40
N THR A 197 15.48 21.02 -18.44
CA THR A 197 15.42 19.97 -19.48
C THR A 197 16.74 19.86 -20.22
N ASP A 198 17.29 20.99 -20.67
CA ASP A 198 18.55 21.06 -21.41
C ASP A 198 19.73 20.53 -20.56
N VAL A 199 19.70 20.76 -19.24
CA VAL A 199 20.69 20.18 -18.32
C VAL A 199 20.56 18.65 -18.26
N CYS A 200 19.35 18.12 -18.09
CA CYS A 200 19.13 16.68 -18.07
C CYS A 200 19.57 16.02 -19.41
N ASP A 201 19.29 16.67 -20.52
CA ASP A 201 19.71 16.21 -21.86
C ASP A 201 21.24 16.20 -22.01
N GLN A 202 21.96 17.11 -21.37
CA GLN A 202 23.43 17.13 -21.38
C GLN A 202 24.03 16.10 -20.41
N LEU A 203 23.32 15.70 -19.37
CA LEU A 203 23.78 14.67 -18.43
C LEU A 203 23.72 13.26 -19.04
N VAL A 204 22.70 12.96 -19.87
CA VAL A 204 22.51 11.63 -20.47
C VAL A 204 23.78 11.16 -21.24
N PRO A 205 24.37 11.92 -22.18
CA PRO A 205 25.49 11.45 -22.99
C PRO A 205 26.83 11.41 -22.23
N ILE A 206 26.93 12.00 -21.03
CA ILE A 206 28.17 11.98 -20.25
C ILE A 206 28.14 10.95 -19.10
N THR A 207 26.95 10.41 -18.76
CA THR A 207 26.78 9.46 -17.67
C THR A 207 26.92 8.02 -18.20
N PHE A 208 27.89 7.27 -17.68
CA PHE A 208 28.11 5.87 -18.05
C PHE A 208 27.17 4.91 -17.31
N SER A 209 26.88 5.21 -16.02
CA SER A 209 25.94 4.41 -15.21
C SER A 209 24.54 4.42 -15.80
N GLU A 210 24.04 3.25 -16.23
CA GLU A 210 22.70 3.13 -16.84
C GLU A 210 21.58 3.55 -15.91
N PRO A 211 21.54 3.18 -14.60
CA PRO A 211 20.51 3.64 -13.68
C PRO A 211 20.44 5.16 -13.53
N ALA A 212 21.60 5.85 -13.47
CA ALA A 212 21.65 7.30 -13.40
C ALA A 212 21.22 7.94 -14.73
N ARG A 213 21.67 7.40 -15.85
CA ARG A 213 21.28 7.87 -17.18
C ARG A 213 19.76 7.71 -17.41
N ARG A 214 19.17 6.59 -16.96
CA ARG A 214 17.72 6.36 -16.98
C ARG A 214 16.98 7.44 -16.21
N LEU A 215 17.44 7.77 -15.00
CA LEU A 215 16.87 8.86 -14.21
C LEU A 215 16.89 10.19 -14.98
N PHE A 216 18.03 10.59 -15.52
CA PHE A 216 18.18 11.88 -16.21
C PHE A 216 17.35 11.94 -17.49
N TRP A 217 17.26 10.85 -18.23
CA TRP A 217 16.42 10.75 -19.41
C TRP A 217 14.92 10.87 -19.08
N VAL A 218 14.46 10.16 -18.05
CA VAL A 218 13.07 10.25 -17.54
C VAL A 218 12.78 11.63 -17.00
N ALA A 219 13.72 12.24 -16.24
CA ALA A 219 13.58 13.59 -15.72
C ALA A 219 13.44 14.62 -16.85
N SER A 220 14.24 14.49 -17.91
CA SER A 220 14.14 15.33 -19.10
C SER A 220 12.76 15.22 -19.76
N GLY A 221 12.25 14.00 -19.94
CA GLY A 221 10.91 13.79 -20.52
C GLY A 221 9.79 14.33 -19.63
N THR A 222 9.92 14.19 -18.30
CA THR A 222 8.97 14.76 -17.32
C THR A 222 8.96 16.28 -17.39
N LEU A 223 10.12 16.92 -17.49
CA LEU A 223 10.24 18.38 -17.64
C LEU A 223 9.72 18.88 -19.00
N ASP A 224 9.97 18.15 -20.10
CA ASP A 224 9.42 18.46 -21.40
C ASP A 224 7.87 18.42 -21.39
N ALA A 225 7.30 17.40 -20.76
CA ALA A 225 5.86 17.29 -20.53
C ALA A 225 5.30 18.49 -19.73
N LEU A 226 5.95 18.81 -18.63
CA LEU A 226 5.59 19.95 -17.80
C LEU A 226 5.63 21.26 -18.58
N SER A 227 6.66 21.47 -19.44
CA SER A 227 6.81 22.66 -20.28
C SER A 227 5.67 22.82 -21.30
N LYS A 228 5.09 21.70 -21.74
CA LYS A 228 3.95 21.64 -22.67
C LYS A 228 2.59 21.73 -21.97
N GLY A 229 2.59 21.88 -20.64
CA GLY A 229 1.37 21.99 -19.85
C GLY A 229 0.60 20.68 -19.70
N ALA A 230 1.27 19.54 -19.90
CA ALA A 230 0.70 18.22 -19.80
C ALA A 230 0.14 17.96 -18.38
N PHE A 231 0.82 18.40 -17.35
CA PHE A 231 0.36 18.32 -15.96
C PHE A 231 0.77 19.56 -15.15
N GLN A 232 0.10 19.76 -14.03
CA GLN A 232 0.39 20.90 -13.15
C GLN A 232 1.57 20.63 -12.22
N ALA A 233 2.28 21.69 -11.84
CA ALA A 233 3.40 21.65 -10.90
C ALA A 233 2.94 21.32 -9.48
N SER A 234 2.73 20.04 -9.19
CA SER A 234 2.37 19.57 -7.85
C SER A 234 3.54 19.67 -6.86
N ASN A 235 3.24 19.73 -5.56
CA ASN A 235 4.28 19.70 -4.52
C ASN A 235 5.14 18.42 -4.59
N ALA A 236 4.54 17.28 -4.96
CA ALA A 236 5.25 16.02 -5.14
C ALA A 236 6.26 16.10 -6.30
N LEU A 237 5.88 16.73 -7.42
CA LEU A 237 6.79 16.96 -8.54
C LEU A 237 7.93 17.91 -8.15
N LYS A 238 7.63 19.02 -7.44
CA LYS A 238 8.64 19.97 -6.93
C LYS A 238 9.68 19.27 -6.03
N GLN A 239 9.21 18.39 -5.14
CA GLN A 239 10.09 17.58 -4.30
C GLN A 239 10.93 16.58 -5.10
N SER A 240 10.33 15.94 -6.12
CA SER A 240 11.04 15.00 -7.00
C SER A 240 12.15 15.69 -7.79
N LEU A 241 11.91 16.90 -8.33
CA LEU A 241 12.94 17.69 -9.01
C LEU A 241 14.06 18.15 -8.06
N GLY A 242 13.75 18.43 -6.79
CA GLY A 242 14.75 18.68 -5.77
C GLY A 242 15.60 17.44 -5.46
N LYS A 243 15.03 16.24 -5.57
CA LYS A 243 15.80 14.98 -5.47
C LYS A 243 16.67 14.77 -6.71
N VAL A 244 16.19 15.11 -7.93
CA VAL A 244 17.01 15.06 -9.16
C VAL A 244 18.27 15.92 -8.99
N GLU A 245 18.16 17.14 -8.44
CA GLU A 245 19.34 17.98 -8.15
C GLU A 245 20.34 17.27 -7.23
N ARG A 246 19.86 16.56 -6.22
CA ARG A 246 20.75 15.79 -5.32
C ARG A 246 21.44 14.62 -6.03
N GLU A 247 20.76 13.98 -6.98
CA GLU A 247 21.39 12.92 -7.78
C GLU A 247 22.43 13.49 -8.75
N ILE A 248 22.23 14.71 -9.29
CA ILE A 248 23.27 15.40 -10.07
C ILE A 248 24.46 15.73 -9.18
N LYS A 249 24.23 16.20 -7.95
CA LYS A 249 25.28 16.41 -6.96
C LYS A 249 26.06 15.13 -6.67
N ARG A 250 25.34 14.02 -6.49
CA ARG A 250 25.91 12.70 -6.23
C ARG A 250 26.80 12.21 -7.39
N LEU A 251 26.39 12.50 -8.65
CA LEU A 251 27.21 12.25 -9.83
C LEU A 251 28.49 13.10 -9.84
N ALA A 252 28.38 14.38 -9.47
CA ALA A 252 29.53 15.29 -9.41
C ALA A 252 30.55 14.88 -8.34
N GLU A 253 30.10 14.41 -7.18
CA GLU A 253 30.97 14.08 -6.03
C GLU A 253 31.50 12.65 -6.08
N GLY A 254 30.69 11.68 -6.51
CA GLY A 254 31.00 10.25 -6.47
C GLY A 254 31.13 9.56 -7.83
N GLY A 255 30.90 10.29 -8.91
CA GLY A 255 30.95 9.75 -10.26
C GLY A 255 29.91 8.65 -10.53
N ASP A 256 30.12 7.88 -11.60
CA ASP A 256 29.24 6.76 -11.97
C ASP A 256 29.20 5.63 -10.92
N ASP A 257 30.28 5.46 -10.16
CA ASP A 257 30.38 4.41 -9.13
C ASP A 257 29.40 4.62 -7.97
N ALA A 258 28.99 5.86 -7.69
CA ALA A 258 28.00 6.17 -6.67
C ALA A 258 26.65 5.47 -6.94
N PHE A 259 26.34 5.15 -8.17
CA PHE A 259 25.07 4.54 -8.58
C PHE A 259 25.11 3.01 -8.68
N ARG A 260 26.28 2.40 -8.49
CA ARG A 260 26.44 0.95 -8.60
C ARG A 260 25.73 0.19 -7.49
N ASN A 261 25.87 0.65 -6.23
CA ASN A 261 25.32 -0.02 -5.06
C ASN A 261 23.97 0.56 -4.61
N ASP A 262 23.67 1.78 -5.01
CA ASP A 262 22.44 2.49 -4.65
C ASP A 262 21.88 3.24 -5.87
N PRO A 263 21.24 2.51 -6.80
CA PRO A 263 20.62 3.12 -7.96
C PRO A 263 19.36 3.93 -7.57
N PRO A 264 19.05 5.06 -8.24
CA PRO A 264 17.93 5.94 -7.91
C PRO A 264 16.57 5.39 -8.39
N ILE A 265 16.26 4.16 -8.01
CA ILE A 265 15.07 3.42 -8.48
C ILE A 265 13.79 4.14 -8.07
N GLU A 266 13.70 4.52 -6.81
CA GLU A 266 12.47 5.13 -6.25
C GLU A 266 12.16 6.48 -6.89
N LEU A 267 13.18 7.31 -7.10
CA LEU A 267 13.02 8.59 -7.77
C LEU A 267 12.62 8.42 -9.24
N THR A 268 13.25 7.47 -9.95
CA THR A 268 12.89 7.14 -11.34
C THR A 268 11.44 6.68 -11.44
N ARG A 269 10.98 5.83 -10.51
CA ARG A 269 9.60 5.36 -10.41
C ARG A 269 8.62 6.52 -10.18
N GLN A 270 8.95 7.45 -9.26
CA GLN A 270 8.13 8.63 -9.01
C GLN A 270 7.98 9.52 -10.25
N LEU A 271 9.04 9.72 -11.02
CA LEU A 271 8.96 10.50 -12.25
C LEU A 271 8.17 9.77 -13.35
N LEU A 272 8.38 8.46 -13.51
CA LEU A 272 7.60 7.64 -14.43
C LEU A 272 6.11 7.62 -14.09
N TYR A 273 5.75 7.71 -12.82
CA TYR A 273 4.36 7.83 -12.39
C TYR A 273 3.69 9.08 -12.99
N PHE A 274 4.36 10.23 -12.98
CA PHE A 274 3.82 11.45 -13.60
C PHE A 274 3.66 11.29 -15.13
N VAL A 275 4.65 10.70 -15.79
CA VAL A 275 4.60 10.41 -17.24
C VAL A 275 3.47 9.44 -17.59
N ALA A 276 3.24 8.42 -16.75
CA ALA A 276 2.23 7.40 -16.98
C ALA A 276 0.80 7.94 -16.93
N HIS A 277 0.54 8.97 -16.11
CA HIS A 277 -0.79 9.59 -15.97
C HIS A 277 -1.06 10.70 -16.97
N GLU A 278 -0.12 10.96 -17.88
CA GLU A 278 -0.31 11.92 -18.95
C GLU A 278 -1.13 11.34 -20.10
N ALA A 279 -2.06 12.13 -20.63
CA ALA A 279 -2.91 11.72 -21.74
C ALA A 279 -2.23 11.81 -23.12
N THR A 280 -1.08 12.50 -23.21
CA THR A 280 -0.41 12.80 -24.49
C THR A 280 0.70 11.81 -24.78
N ASP A 281 0.63 11.13 -25.92
CA ASP A 281 1.67 10.18 -26.41
C ASP A 281 2.67 10.84 -27.36
N ALA A 282 2.71 12.17 -27.44
CA ALA A 282 3.53 12.88 -28.42
C ALA A 282 4.98 13.09 -27.96
N GLY A 283 5.94 12.81 -28.84
CA GLY A 283 7.35 13.10 -28.63
C GLY A 283 8.03 12.21 -27.57
N ARG A 284 8.82 12.82 -26.69
CA ARG A 284 9.62 12.10 -25.68
C ARG A 284 8.78 11.33 -24.65
N ILE A 285 7.59 11.83 -24.33
CA ILE A 285 6.67 11.15 -23.42
C ILE A 285 6.23 9.81 -24.00
N GLY A 286 5.84 9.81 -25.30
CA GLY A 286 5.44 8.60 -26.01
C GLY A 286 6.56 7.56 -26.02
N GLU A 287 7.80 7.96 -26.27
CA GLU A 287 8.96 7.09 -26.25
C GLU A 287 9.19 6.49 -24.82
N ILE A 288 9.09 7.30 -23.77
CA ILE A 288 9.23 6.81 -22.39
C ILE A 288 8.10 5.84 -22.05
N ARG A 289 6.85 6.15 -22.41
CA ARG A 289 5.71 5.26 -22.17
C ARG A 289 5.85 3.94 -22.89
N GLU A 290 6.34 3.93 -24.12
CA GLU A 290 6.60 2.72 -24.91
C GLU A 290 7.73 1.90 -24.29
N VAL A 291 8.88 2.52 -23.99
CA VAL A 291 10.05 1.85 -23.40
C VAL A 291 9.69 1.14 -22.10
N PHE A 292 8.96 1.78 -21.20
CA PHE A 292 8.60 1.19 -19.92
C PHE A 292 7.25 0.48 -19.90
N GLY A 293 6.51 0.45 -21.03
CA GLY A 293 5.19 -0.19 -21.11
C GLY A 293 4.17 0.45 -20.17
N LEU A 294 4.21 1.78 -20.00
CA LEU A 294 3.41 2.47 -18.99
C LEU A 294 1.91 2.44 -19.27
N ASN A 295 1.51 2.29 -20.55
CA ASN A 295 0.10 2.18 -20.94
C ASN A 295 -0.57 0.94 -20.33
N ASP A 296 0.21 -0.12 -20.11
CA ASP A 296 -0.27 -1.34 -19.51
C ASP A 296 -0.26 -1.27 -17.96
N ASN A 297 0.47 -0.33 -17.38
CA ASN A 297 0.66 -0.24 -15.93
C ASN A 297 -0.33 0.72 -15.22
N VAL A 298 -1.02 1.57 -15.98
CA VAL A 298 -2.03 2.49 -15.42
C VAL A 298 -3.42 1.92 -15.66
N PRO A 299 -4.17 1.57 -14.60
CA PRO A 299 -5.56 1.14 -14.77
C PRO A 299 -6.42 2.30 -15.21
N ASN A 300 -7.36 2.06 -16.12
CA ASN A 300 -8.34 3.07 -16.45
C ASN A 300 -9.35 3.27 -15.30
N ALA A 301 -10.08 4.40 -15.31
CA ALA A 301 -11.02 4.74 -14.24
C ALA A 301 -12.10 3.67 -14.04
N ALA A 302 -12.54 2.99 -15.10
CA ALA A 302 -13.55 1.93 -15.03
C ALA A 302 -12.96 0.66 -14.40
N GLU A 303 -11.73 0.27 -14.74
CA GLU A 303 -11.02 -0.86 -14.11
C GLU A 303 -10.78 -0.60 -12.63
N LEU A 304 -10.37 0.61 -12.27
CA LEU A 304 -10.15 1.00 -10.89
C LEU A 304 -11.46 0.95 -10.09
N ALA A 305 -12.56 1.52 -10.62
CA ALA A 305 -13.86 1.49 -9.98
C ALA A 305 -14.39 0.07 -9.82
N HIS A 306 -14.22 -0.79 -10.85
CA HIS A 306 -14.59 -2.20 -10.79
C HIS A 306 -13.76 -2.96 -9.74
N ALA A 307 -12.45 -2.70 -9.70
CA ALA A 307 -11.53 -3.32 -8.76
C ALA A 307 -11.84 -2.92 -7.30
N GLN A 308 -12.12 -1.64 -7.05
CA GLN A 308 -12.56 -1.13 -5.75
C GLN A 308 -13.94 -1.67 -5.36
N GLY A 309 -14.89 -1.68 -6.29
CA GLY A 309 -16.25 -2.20 -6.08
C GLY A 309 -16.27 -3.68 -5.72
N SER A 310 -15.41 -4.46 -6.32
CA SER A 310 -15.27 -5.89 -6.04
C SER A 310 -14.72 -6.18 -4.65
N LEU A 311 -13.70 -5.43 -4.20
CA LEU A 311 -13.16 -5.56 -2.84
C LEU A 311 -14.17 -5.09 -1.77
N THR A 312 -14.98 -4.07 -2.07
CA THR A 312 -16.01 -3.57 -1.16
C THR A 312 -17.34 -4.28 -1.28
N GLY A 313 -17.65 -4.86 -2.45
CA GLY A 313 -18.93 -5.50 -2.75
C GLY A 313 -19.16 -6.82 -2.02
N HIS A 314 -18.16 -7.68 -1.94
CA HIS A 314 -18.19 -8.89 -1.11
C HIS A 314 -18.42 -8.54 0.37
N ASN A 315 -17.74 -7.52 0.84
CA ASN A 315 -17.84 -7.04 2.22
C ASN A 315 -19.24 -6.47 2.54
N ARG A 316 -19.91 -5.80 1.59
CA ARG A 316 -21.22 -5.17 1.81
C ARG A 316 -22.36 -6.18 1.85
N ALA A 317 -22.38 -7.18 0.96
CA ALA A 317 -23.38 -8.25 0.98
C ALA A 317 -23.25 -9.09 2.25
N LEU A 318 -22.01 -9.39 2.65
CA LEU A 318 -21.68 -10.12 3.85
C LEU A 318 -22.03 -9.32 5.12
N LEU A 319 -21.70 -8.02 5.17
CA LEU A 319 -22.09 -7.12 6.26
C LEU A 319 -23.62 -7.04 6.39
N ALA A 320 -24.37 -7.04 5.29
CA ALA A 320 -25.84 -7.07 5.31
C ALA A 320 -26.36 -8.38 5.92
N THR A 321 -25.78 -9.53 5.55
CA THR A 321 -26.17 -10.84 6.10
C THR A 321 -25.85 -10.94 7.60
N VAL A 322 -24.67 -10.48 7.99
CA VAL A 322 -24.26 -10.44 9.40
C VAL A 322 -25.10 -9.45 10.21
N ALA A 323 -25.42 -8.28 9.66
CA ALA A 323 -26.29 -7.31 10.33
C ALA A 323 -27.68 -7.87 10.59
N VAL A 324 -28.23 -8.68 9.66
CA VAL A 324 -29.50 -9.40 9.86
C VAL A 324 -29.37 -10.43 10.96
N ALA A 325 -28.32 -11.25 10.96
CA ALA A 325 -28.08 -12.25 11.99
C ALA A 325 -27.89 -11.64 13.39
N ILE A 326 -27.11 -10.56 13.49
CA ILE A 326 -26.94 -9.81 14.75
C ILE A 326 -28.27 -9.24 15.23
N LYS A 327 -29.10 -8.70 14.32
CA LYS A 327 -30.41 -8.17 14.67
C LYS A 327 -31.34 -9.25 15.21
N GLU A 328 -31.32 -10.45 14.61
CA GLU A 328 -32.10 -11.60 15.08
C GLU A 328 -31.62 -12.08 16.45
N ASP A 329 -30.32 -12.16 16.69
CA ASP A 329 -29.75 -12.56 17.98
C ASP A 329 -30.05 -11.52 19.06
N LEU A 330 -29.96 -10.21 18.76
CA LEU A 330 -30.37 -9.15 19.68
C LEU A 330 -31.87 -9.22 20.04
N MET A 331 -32.73 -9.58 19.05
CA MET A 331 -34.15 -9.78 19.34
C MET A 331 -34.36 -10.99 20.24
N ARG A 332 -33.67 -12.11 20.04
CA ARG A 332 -33.73 -13.29 20.93
C ARG A 332 -33.28 -12.97 22.35
N VAL A 333 -32.17 -12.24 22.50
CA VAL A 333 -31.68 -11.80 23.82
C VAL A 333 -32.69 -10.87 24.51
N LYS A 334 -33.27 -9.94 23.73
CA LYS A 334 -34.32 -9.05 24.25
C LYS A 334 -35.54 -9.86 24.72
N ASP A 335 -36.02 -10.81 23.93
CA ASP A 335 -37.18 -11.64 24.28
C ASP A 335 -36.88 -12.51 25.51
N ALA A 336 -35.68 -13.06 25.63
CA ALA A 336 -35.25 -13.82 26.79
C ALA A 336 -35.17 -12.94 28.06
N LEU A 337 -34.70 -11.71 27.95
CA LEU A 337 -34.67 -10.72 29.03
C LEU A 337 -36.10 -10.31 29.45
N ASP A 338 -36.98 -10.05 28.49
CA ASP A 338 -38.38 -9.70 28.76
C ASP A 338 -39.13 -10.86 29.46
N LEU A 339 -38.84 -12.10 29.04
CA LEU A 339 -39.41 -13.29 29.71
C LEU A 339 -38.86 -13.44 31.13
N HIS A 340 -37.57 -13.23 31.35
CA HIS A 340 -36.93 -13.30 32.67
C HIS A 340 -37.42 -12.21 33.59
N LEU A 341 -37.71 -11.00 33.11
CA LEU A 341 -38.27 -9.89 33.90
C LEU A 341 -39.74 -10.18 34.31
N ARG A 342 -40.48 -10.91 33.50
CA ARG A 342 -41.87 -11.28 33.77
C ARG A 342 -42.02 -12.53 34.68
N THR A 343 -40.96 -13.36 34.79
CA THR A 343 -40.93 -14.54 35.63
C THR A 343 -39.82 -14.48 36.70
N PRO A 344 -40.09 -13.91 37.89
CA PRO A 344 -39.05 -13.61 38.91
C PRO A 344 -38.34 -14.86 39.50
N ASN A 345 -38.80 -16.08 39.19
CA ASN A 345 -38.28 -17.33 39.79
C ASN A 345 -37.54 -18.23 38.78
N ALA A 346 -37.26 -17.79 37.55
CA ALA A 346 -36.50 -18.60 36.61
C ALA A 346 -35.01 -18.64 37.00
N ALA A 347 -34.43 -19.81 37.09
CA ALA A 347 -33.03 -19.99 37.46
C ALA A 347 -32.11 -19.31 36.44
N SER A 348 -31.04 -18.67 36.91
CA SER A 348 -30.03 -17.96 36.09
C SER A 348 -29.26 -18.84 35.08
N SER A 349 -29.52 -20.17 35.10
CA SER A 349 -28.97 -21.14 34.14
C SER A 349 -29.48 -20.97 32.72
N ASP A 350 -30.71 -20.42 32.54
CA ASP A 350 -31.32 -20.31 31.20
C ASP A 350 -30.73 -19.15 30.38
N LEU A 351 -30.21 -18.10 31.03
CA LEU A 351 -29.52 -17.00 30.33
C LEU A 351 -28.17 -17.40 29.74
N ASN A 352 -27.51 -18.40 30.33
CA ASN A 352 -26.23 -18.91 29.81
C ASN A 352 -26.41 -19.90 28.64
N SER A 353 -27.59 -20.53 28.51
CA SER A 353 -27.89 -21.47 27.40
C SER A 353 -28.20 -20.76 26.09
N HIS A 354 -28.56 -19.46 26.14
CA HIS A 354 -28.85 -18.61 24.97
C HIS A 354 -27.64 -17.75 24.54
N ALA A 355 -26.48 -17.89 25.16
CA ALA A 355 -25.25 -17.32 24.60
C ALA A 355 -24.98 -18.00 23.24
N PRO A 356 -24.77 -17.22 22.16
CA PRO A 356 -24.68 -17.79 20.81
C PRO A 356 -23.54 -18.81 20.72
N ARG A 357 -23.91 -20.06 20.39
CA ARG A 357 -22.99 -21.18 20.13
C ARG A 357 -22.40 -21.15 18.71
N HIS A 358 -22.43 -20.00 18.04
CA HIS A 358 -22.02 -19.88 16.64
C HIS A 358 -20.52 -19.51 16.46
N ALA A 359 -19.64 -20.13 17.21
CA ALA A 359 -18.19 -20.03 16.97
C ALA A 359 -17.69 -20.78 15.71
N GLY A 360 -18.57 -21.45 14.98
CA GLY A 360 -18.18 -22.37 13.90
C GLY A 360 -18.73 -22.10 12.51
N MET A 361 -19.56 -21.07 12.29
CA MET A 361 -20.28 -20.94 11.02
C MET A 361 -20.24 -19.59 10.32
N CYS A 362 -19.46 -18.63 10.81
CA CYS A 362 -19.36 -17.32 10.14
C CYS A 362 -17.88 -16.94 9.93
N ASP A 363 -17.42 -17.17 8.71
CA ASP A 363 -16.08 -16.82 8.27
C ASP A 363 -15.86 -15.32 8.02
N GLN A 364 -16.74 -14.42 8.47
CA GLN A 364 -16.62 -12.95 8.28
C GLN A 364 -17.66 -12.12 9.06
N PRO A 365 -17.62 -10.80 9.20
CA PRO A 365 -16.62 -9.83 9.68
C PRO A 365 -16.78 -9.51 11.18
N VAL A 366 -15.82 -9.95 11.91
CA VAL A 366 -15.73 -10.01 13.38
C VAL A 366 -15.74 -8.64 14.07
N VAL A 367 -15.37 -7.54 13.39
CA VAL A 367 -15.18 -6.23 14.03
C VAL A 367 -16.46 -5.62 14.60
N VAL A 368 -17.59 -5.76 13.91
CA VAL A 368 -18.89 -5.29 14.41
C VAL A 368 -19.40 -6.22 15.52
N TRP A 369 -19.08 -7.51 15.42
CA TRP A 369 -19.42 -8.54 16.39
C TRP A 369 -18.69 -8.36 17.73
N LEU A 370 -17.36 -8.12 17.69
CA LEU A 370 -16.54 -7.94 18.90
C LEU A 370 -16.99 -6.75 19.76
N ARG A 371 -17.39 -5.64 19.16
CA ARG A 371 -17.95 -4.50 19.90
C ARG A 371 -19.30 -4.83 20.56
N GLY A 372 -20.17 -5.52 19.83
CA GLY A 372 -21.50 -5.91 20.33
C GLY A 372 -21.43 -6.91 21.49
N LEU A 373 -20.58 -7.95 21.38
CA LEU A 373 -20.43 -8.99 22.39
C LEU A 373 -19.72 -8.50 23.66
N ARG A 374 -18.75 -7.60 23.55
CA ARG A 374 -18.08 -6.98 24.72
C ARG A 374 -19.08 -6.16 25.56
N TRP A 375 -19.93 -5.36 24.91
CA TRP A 375 -20.99 -4.62 25.58
C TRP A 375 -22.06 -5.52 26.20
N LEU A 376 -22.43 -6.60 25.50
CA LEU A 376 -23.40 -7.59 26.04
C LEU A 376 -22.83 -8.33 27.25
N ARG A 377 -21.55 -8.78 27.22
CA ARG A 377 -20.87 -9.41 28.38
C ARG A 377 -20.76 -8.44 29.56
N VAL A 378 -20.43 -7.18 29.30
CA VAL A 378 -20.36 -6.15 30.35
C VAL A 378 -21.74 -5.87 30.94
N ALA A 379 -22.77 -5.71 30.09
CA ALA A 379 -24.14 -5.46 30.55
C ALA A 379 -24.69 -6.65 31.36
N VAL A 380 -24.45 -7.89 30.92
CA VAL A 380 -24.85 -9.10 31.67
C VAL A 380 -24.07 -9.24 32.99
N ARG A 381 -22.76 -8.95 33.01
CA ARG A 381 -21.95 -8.98 34.24
C ARG A 381 -22.38 -7.91 35.22
N VAL A 382 -22.64 -6.68 34.77
CA VAL A 382 -23.12 -5.58 35.62
C VAL A 382 -24.50 -5.91 36.16
N TYR A 383 -25.40 -6.42 35.36
CA TYR A 383 -26.74 -6.83 35.80
C TYR A 383 -26.71 -7.95 36.83
N VAL A 384 -25.91 -9.00 36.60
CA VAL A 384 -25.75 -10.12 37.58
C VAL A 384 -25.12 -9.63 38.87
N LYS A 385 -24.18 -8.70 38.82
CA LYS A 385 -23.53 -8.13 40.01
C LYS A 385 -24.48 -7.23 40.81
N CYS A 386 -25.21 -6.34 40.17
CA CYS A 386 -26.20 -5.50 40.82
C CYS A 386 -27.27 -6.35 41.53
N ARG A 387 -27.73 -7.41 40.92
CA ARG A 387 -28.76 -8.29 41.55
C ARG A 387 -28.21 -9.20 42.66
N SER A 388 -26.91 -9.51 42.65
CA SER A 388 -26.28 -10.22 43.79
C SER A 388 -26.08 -9.33 45.01
N GLU A 389 -25.99 -8.02 44.79
CA GLU A 389 -25.90 -7.01 45.89
C GLU A 389 -27.27 -6.66 46.45
N GLU A 390 -28.35 -6.71 45.69
CA GLU A 390 -29.75 -6.55 46.18
C GLU A 390 -30.29 -7.72 47.02
N ARG A 391 -29.61 -8.89 46.97
CA ARG A 391 -30.00 -10.08 47.74
C ARG A 391 -29.18 -10.30 49.01
N ARG A 392 -28.26 -9.36 49.34
CA ARG A 392 -27.58 -9.30 50.63
C ARG A 392 -28.13 -8.15 51.48
#